data_1c5082330c28caf5b8960c5c3f8834da
#
_entry.id   1c5082330c28caf5b8960c5c3f8834da
#
_cell.length_a   1.000
_cell.length_b   1.000
_cell.length_c   1.000
_cell.angle_alpha   90.00
_cell.angle_beta   90.00
_cell.angle_gamma   90.00
#
_symmetry.space_group_name_H-M   'P 1'
#
loop_
_entity.id
_entity.type
_entity.pdbx_description
1 polymer ?
#
loop_
_entity_poly.entity_id
_entity_poly.type
_entity_poly.pdbx_seq_one_letter_code
_entity_poly.pdbx_strand_id
1 'polypeptide(L)'
;MDIKKHHIPEFITLNKLGDATIVYVRQSQKAKRIAIRIRHEKVELIIPNNNLKKAQDFLFDKESWIRKKLATHQKPVINNSDSLVIFGSECSLQYINTPDKKVHFDNQSIIVYSPTDHKAKTLKQFLTDFLLLKINQIVQDISNQQNLQFAEIKISNNKGTWGSCSSKGRLFFSWRLIFVPLETLYYVIVHELCHLVEMNHSSRFWNLVSTLCPDYKIHKQWLKENSFRLHHYSNNLDRS
;
A
#
# COMPACT_ATOMS: atom_id res chain seq x y z
N MET A 1 33.94 -37.72 -16.98
CA MET A 1 32.56 -37.69 -16.43
C MET A 1 32.09 -36.26 -16.48
N ASP A 2 31.37 -35.92 -17.55
CA ASP A 2 30.82 -34.58 -17.72
C ASP A 2 29.65 -34.34 -16.76
N ILE A 3 29.84 -33.48 -15.77
CA ILE A 3 28.77 -33.01 -14.93
C ILE A 3 27.92 -32.04 -15.80
N LYS A 4 26.81 -32.54 -16.33
CA LYS A 4 25.80 -31.68 -17.02
C LYS A 4 25.38 -30.57 -16.05
N LYS A 5 25.93 -29.39 -16.25
CA LYS A 5 25.40 -28.16 -15.62
C LYS A 5 23.94 -28.02 -16.05
N HIS A 6 23.00 -28.32 -15.16
CA HIS A 6 21.58 -28.09 -15.41
C HIS A 6 21.40 -26.60 -15.54
N HIS A 7 21.16 -26.16 -16.77
CA HIS A 7 20.86 -24.76 -17.07
C HIS A 7 19.52 -24.38 -16.40
N ILE A 8 19.55 -23.42 -15.51
CA ILE A 8 18.34 -22.89 -14.88
C ILE A 8 17.71 -21.91 -15.87
N PRO A 9 16.44 -22.09 -16.28
CA PRO A 9 15.78 -21.18 -17.23
C PRO A 9 15.58 -19.81 -16.56
N GLU A 10 15.59 -18.75 -17.35
CA GLU A 10 15.33 -17.40 -16.87
C GLU A 10 13.87 -17.21 -16.41
N PHE A 11 12.96 -17.98 -17.00
CA PHE A 11 11.54 -17.94 -16.64
C PHE A 11 10.86 -19.30 -16.80
N ILE A 12 9.73 -19.48 -16.11
CA ILE A 12 8.82 -20.62 -16.22
C ILE A 12 7.42 -20.04 -16.46
N THR A 13 6.67 -20.69 -17.38
CA THR A 13 5.29 -20.26 -17.66
C THR A 13 4.30 -21.12 -16.89
N LEU A 14 3.39 -20.49 -16.17
CA LEU A 14 2.22 -21.12 -15.56
C LEU A 14 1.02 -20.97 -16.48
N ASN A 15 0.41 -22.08 -16.87
CA ASN A 15 -0.72 -22.09 -17.81
C ASN A 15 -1.78 -23.16 -17.52
N LYS A 16 -1.71 -23.85 -16.37
CA LYS A 16 -2.68 -24.90 -16.02
C LYS A 16 -4.06 -24.36 -15.65
N LEU A 17 -4.14 -23.19 -15.02
CA LEU A 17 -5.35 -22.65 -14.41
C LEU A 17 -5.80 -21.31 -15.05
N GLY A 18 -5.45 -21.04 -16.30
CA GLY A 18 -5.84 -19.82 -17.03
C GLY A 18 -4.72 -19.28 -17.92
N ASP A 19 -4.77 -18.00 -18.23
CA ASP A 19 -3.81 -17.34 -19.13
C ASP A 19 -2.35 -17.49 -18.68
N ALA A 20 -1.44 -17.49 -19.64
CA ALA A 20 -0.01 -17.69 -19.39
C ALA A 20 0.56 -16.63 -18.45
N THR A 21 1.10 -17.07 -17.32
CA THR A 21 1.77 -16.22 -16.34
C THR A 21 3.26 -16.51 -16.34
N ILE A 22 4.08 -15.49 -16.64
CA ILE A 22 5.54 -15.61 -16.64
C ILE A 22 6.07 -15.49 -15.22
N VAL A 23 6.83 -16.48 -14.77
CA VAL A 23 7.53 -16.50 -13.50
C VAL A 23 9.03 -16.45 -13.73
N TYR A 24 9.67 -15.38 -13.31
CA TYR A 24 11.12 -15.21 -13.43
C TYR A 24 11.84 -16.08 -12.41
N VAL A 25 12.86 -16.78 -12.84
CA VAL A 25 13.64 -17.67 -11.96
C VAL A 25 14.94 -16.99 -11.55
N ARG A 26 15.18 -16.97 -10.25
CA ARG A 26 16.39 -16.40 -9.67
C ARG A 26 17.06 -17.35 -8.71
N GLN A 27 18.29 -17.75 -9.00
CA GLN A 27 19.11 -18.49 -8.08
C GLN A 27 19.68 -17.55 -6.99
N SER A 28 19.71 -17.99 -5.75
CA SER A 28 20.26 -17.21 -4.64
C SER A 28 20.97 -18.11 -3.63
N GLN A 29 22.27 -17.97 -3.52
CA GLN A 29 23.08 -18.68 -2.52
C GLN A 29 22.75 -18.30 -1.08
N LYS A 30 22.16 -17.11 -0.86
CA LYS A 30 21.72 -16.64 0.46
C LYS A 30 20.35 -17.18 0.87
N ALA A 31 19.58 -17.74 -0.06
CA ALA A 31 18.27 -18.29 0.25
C ALA A 31 18.41 -19.68 0.90
N LYS A 32 17.76 -19.89 2.03
CA LYS A 32 17.74 -21.17 2.75
C LYS A 32 16.63 -22.11 2.27
N ARG A 33 15.65 -21.61 1.50
CA ARG A 33 14.48 -22.36 1.01
C ARG A 33 13.98 -21.79 -0.31
N ILE A 34 13.25 -22.60 -1.08
CA ILE A 34 12.51 -22.16 -2.26
C ILE A 34 11.44 -21.15 -1.80
N ALA A 35 11.33 -20.05 -2.51
CA ALA A 35 10.35 -18.98 -2.20
C ALA A 35 9.79 -18.37 -3.46
N ILE A 36 8.51 -17.98 -3.40
CA ILE A 36 7.85 -17.19 -4.42
C ILE A 36 7.71 -15.77 -3.90
N ARG A 37 8.10 -14.80 -4.68
CA ARG A 37 7.91 -13.37 -4.42
C ARG A 37 7.05 -12.76 -5.52
N ILE A 38 6.07 -11.97 -5.12
CA ILE A 38 5.27 -11.19 -6.05
C ILE A 38 5.52 -9.72 -5.73
N ARG A 39 6.05 -8.98 -6.72
CA ARG A 39 6.32 -7.55 -6.61
C ARG A 39 5.95 -6.87 -7.93
N HIS A 40 5.12 -5.84 -7.88
CA HIS A 40 4.72 -5.07 -9.06
C HIS A 40 4.28 -5.98 -10.23
N GLU A 41 3.37 -6.94 -9.95
CA GLU A 41 2.88 -7.94 -10.91
C GLU A 41 3.93 -8.93 -11.43
N LYS A 42 5.19 -8.75 -11.07
CA LYS A 42 6.27 -9.67 -11.41
C LYS A 42 6.34 -10.78 -10.38
N VAL A 43 6.21 -12.01 -10.86
CA VAL A 43 6.37 -13.22 -10.03
C VAL A 43 7.80 -13.70 -10.14
N GLU A 44 8.48 -13.84 -9.02
CA GLU A 44 9.84 -14.38 -8.95
C GLU A 44 9.86 -15.68 -8.15
N LEU A 45 10.45 -16.73 -8.72
CA LEU A 45 10.78 -17.97 -8.04
C LEU A 45 12.26 -17.93 -7.60
N ILE A 46 12.50 -17.97 -6.31
CA ILE A 46 13.85 -17.96 -5.74
C ILE A 46 14.25 -19.37 -5.38
N ILE A 47 15.34 -19.83 -5.99
CA ILE A 47 15.87 -21.19 -5.82
C ILE A 47 17.20 -21.12 -5.05
N PRO A 48 17.32 -21.76 -3.86
CA PRO A 48 18.56 -21.76 -3.07
C PRO A 48 19.67 -22.61 -3.68
N ASN A 49 19.30 -23.72 -4.30
CA ASN A 49 20.21 -24.73 -4.88
C ASN A 49 19.73 -25.11 -6.28
N ASN A 50 20.56 -25.89 -7.04
CA ASN A 50 20.23 -26.32 -8.41
C ASN A 50 19.10 -27.37 -8.51
N ASN A 51 18.21 -27.49 -7.52
CA ASN A 51 17.07 -28.42 -7.59
C ASN A 51 15.87 -27.77 -8.28
N LEU A 52 15.99 -27.59 -9.59
CA LEU A 52 14.98 -26.98 -10.45
C LEU A 52 13.66 -27.77 -10.41
N LYS A 53 13.71 -29.10 -10.46
CA LYS A 53 12.51 -29.95 -10.46
C LYS A 53 11.66 -29.71 -9.21
N LYS A 54 12.25 -29.73 -8.03
CA LYS A 54 11.55 -29.46 -6.79
C LYS A 54 10.98 -28.03 -6.73
N ALA A 55 11.69 -27.07 -7.33
CA ALA A 55 11.21 -25.68 -7.41
C ALA A 55 10.05 -25.53 -8.38
N GLN A 56 10.04 -26.28 -9.49
CA GLN A 56 8.91 -26.33 -10.42
C GLN A 56 7.68 -26.95 -9.79
N ASP A 57 7.82 -28.10 -9.12
CA ASP A 57 6.72 -28.78 -8.43
C ASP A 57 6.09 -27.84 -7.38
N PHE A 58 6.93 -27.17 -6.58
CA PHE A 58 6.48 -26.18 -5.60
C PHE A 58 5.77 -24.99 -6.26
N LEU A 59 6.26 -24.52 -7.41
CA LEU A 59 5.66 -23.41 -8.16
C LEU A 59 4.27 -23.80 -8.70
N PHE A 60 4.14 -24.98 -9.30
CA PHE A 60 2.88 -25.48 -9.85
C PHE A 60 1.83 -25.74 -8.75
N ASP A 61 2.26 -26.27 -7.60
CA ASP A 61 1.40 -26.42 -6.43
C ASP A 61 0.83 -25.07 -5.94
N LYS A 62 1.58 -23.98 -6.12
CA LYS A 62 1.21 -22.63 -5.69
C LYS A 62 0.53 -21.81 -6.79
N GLU A 63 0.26 -22.38 -7.97
CA GLU A 63 -0.34 -21.64 -9.09
C GLU A 63 -1.66 -20.98 -8.71
N SER A 64 -2.57 -21.69 -8.06
CA SER A 64 -3.86 -21.14 -7.59
C SER A 64 -3.65 -19.95 -6.64
N TRP A 65 -2.71 -20.07 -5.70
CA TRP A 65 -2.37 -19.01 -4.78
C TRP A 65 -1.74 -17.80 -5.50
N ILE A 66 -0.84 -18.06 -6.47
CA ILE A 66 -0.22 -16.99 -7.29
C ILE A 66 -1.30 -16.24 -8.05
N ARG A 67 -2.21 -16.96 -8.72
CA ARG A 67 -3.31 -16.36 -9.49
C ARG A 67 -4.26 -15.57 -8.61
N LYS A 68 -4.65 -16.11 -7.45
CA LYS A 68 -5.44 -15.38 -6.46
C LYS A 68 -4.73 -14.10 -6.00
N LYS A 69 -3.41 -14.17 -5.78
CA LYS A 69 -2.62 -12.98 -5.44
C LYS A 69 -2.51 -11.99 -6.60
N LEU A 70 -2.27 -12.45 -7.82
CA LEU A 70 -2.25 -11.58 -9.01
C LEU A 70 -3.63 -10.99 -9.31
N ALA A 71 -4.71 -11.72 -9.11
CA ALA A 71 -6.08 -11.21 -9.27
C ALA A 71 -6.44 -10.15 -8.21
N THR A 72 -5.95 -10.31 -6.97
CA THR A 72 -6.02 -9.22 -5.97
C THR A 72 -5.07 -8.07 -6.32
N HIS A 73 -4.20 -8.27 -7.30
CA HIS A 73 -3.27 -7.29 -7.85
C HIS A 73 -3.71 -6.76 -9.21
N GLN A 74 -4.87 -7.20 -9.74
CA GLN A 74 -5.42 -6.59 -10.95
C GLN A 74 -5.55 -5.10 -10.70
N LYS A 75 -4.84 -4.36 -11.54
CA LYS A 75 -4.81 -2.91 -11.56
C LYS A 75 -6.23 -2.38 -11.36
N PRO A 76 -6.40 -1.44 -10.46
CA PRO A 76 -7.25 -0.34 -10.84
C PRO A 76 -6.48 0.33 -11.97
N VAL A 77 -6.88 0.06 -13.17
CA VAL A 77 -6.47 0.81 -14.34
C VAL A 77 -6.92 2.23 -14.02
N ILE A 78 -5.96 3.12 -13.74
CA ILE A 78 -6.16 4.52 -14.07
C ILE A 78 -6.06 4.52 -15.61
N ASN A 79 -7.12 4.03 -16.24
CA ASN A 79 -7.39 4.33 -17.64
C ASN A 79 -7.64 5.84 -17.68
N ASN A 80 -7.46 6.45 -18.84
CA ASN A 80 -7.73 7.87 -19.12
C ASN A 80 -9.20 8.30 -18.93
N SER A 81 -10.01 7.53 -18.25
CA SER A 81 -11.34 7.79 -17.69
C SER A 81 -11.43 7.07 -16.33
N ASP A 82 -11.14 7.30 -15.32
CA ASP A 82 -10.93 8.49 -14.67
C ASP A 82 -11.73 8.48 -13.40
N SER A 83 -11.44 7.46 -12.52
CA SER A 83 -11.90 7.48 -11.16
C SER A 83 -10.74 7.26 -10.20
N LEU A 84 -10.81 7.90 -9.05
CA LEU A 84 -9.87 7.79 -7.96
C LEU A 84 -10.64 7.52 -6.67
N VAL A 85 -10.16 6.57 -5.86
CA VAL A 85 -10.77 6.31 -4.55
C VAL A 85 -10.18 7.29 -3.54
N ILE A 86 -11.05 8.06 -2.86
CA ILE A 86 -10.69 8.94 -1.74
C ILE A 86 -11.50 8.52 -0.51
N PHE A 87 -10.81 8.16 0.57
CA PHE A 87 -11.43 7.69 1.81
C PHE A 87 -12.50 6.60 1.59
N GLY A 88 -12.24 5.68 0.66
CA GLY A 88 -13.15 4.59 0.33
C GLY A 88 -14.26 4.93 -0.67
N SER A 89 -14.44 6.20 -1.03
CA SER A 89 -15.42 6.66 -2.01
C SER A 89 -14.78 6.84 -3.39
N GLU A 90 -15.45 6.37 -4.44
CA GLU A 90 -15.01 6.57 -5.81
C GLU A 90 -15.39 7.98 -6.30
N CYS A 91 -14.41 8.70 -6.84
CA CYS A 91 -14.55 10.03 -7.40
C CYS A 91 -14.14 10.02 -8.86
N SER A 92 -14.89 10.68 -9.73
CA SER A 92 -14.45 10.89 -11.12
C SER A 92 -13.23 11.80 -11.16
N LEU A 93 -12.31 11.58 -12.11
CA LEU A 93 -11.07 12.32 -12.24
C LEU A 93 -10.95 12.89 -13.65
N GLN A 94 -10.83 14.21 -13.78
CA GLN A 94 -10.63 14.90 -15.05
C GLN A 94 -9.38 15.76 -15.01
N TYR A 95 -8.69 15.83 -16.14
CA TYR A 95 -7.52 16.70 -16.33
C TYR A 95 -7.81 17.75 -17.41
N ILE A 96 -7.60 19.00 -17.06
CA ILE A 96 -7.70 20.15 -17.97
C ILE A 96 -6.31 20.75 -18.11
N ASN A 97 -5.77 20.74 -19.35
CA ASN A 97 -4.46 21.31 -19.64
C ASN A 97 -4.53 22.84 -19.60
N THR A 98 -3.90 23.44 -18.60
CA THR A 98 -3.81 24.89 -18.41
C THR A 98 -2.46 25.23 -17.79
N PRO A 99 -2.00 26.50 -17.89
CA PRO A 99 -0.81 26.95 -17.16
C PRO A 99 -1.00 26.98 -15.64
N ASP A 100 -2.24 27.03 -15.17
CA ASP A 100 -2.58 27.03 -13.75
C ASP A 100 -2.27 25.68 -13.09
N LYS A 101 -2.09 25.71 -11.76
CA LYS A 101 -1.93 24.50 -10.93
C LYS A 101 -2.94 24.56 -9.80
N LYS A 102 -4.15 24.04 -10.04
CA LYS A 102 -5.23 24.00 -9.05
C LYS A 102 -6.05 22.74 -9.20
N VAL A 103 -6.72 22.34 -8.12
CA VAL A 103 -7.64 21.21 -8.11
C VAL A 103 -8.98 21.67 -7.56
N HIS A 104 -10.04 21.30 -8.26
CA HIS A 104 -11.41 21.42 -7.76
C HIS A 104 -11.88 20.04 -7.31
N PHE A 105 -12.48 19.95 -6.12
CA PHE A 105 -12.99 18.72 -5.53
C PHE A 105 -14.34 18.97 -4.86
N ASP A 106 -15.35 18.16 -5.20
CA ASP A 106 -16.71 18.28 -4.69
C ASP A 106 -17.27 16.99 -4.04
N ASN A 107 -16.37 16.12 -3.55
CA ASN A 107 -16.65 14.79 -3.00
C ASN A 107 -17.08 13.70 -4.01
N GLN A 108 -17.42 14.05 -5.24
CA GLN A 108 -17.80 13.11 -6.31
C GLN A 108 -16.87 13.22 -7.52
N SER A 109 -16.28 14.40 -7.72
CA SER A 109 -15.39 14.68 -8.84
C SER A 109 -14.13 15.44 -8.43
N ILE A 110 -13.05 15.15 -9.14
CA ILE A 110 -11.77 15.84 -9.03
C ILE A 110 -11.43 16.38 -10.41
N ILE A 111 -11.31 17.69 -10.52
CA ILE A 111 -10.85 18.36 -11.75
C ILE A 111 -9.48 18.97 -11.48
N VAL A 112 -8.46 18.46 -12.18
CA VAL A 112 -7.08 18.92 -12.06
C VAL A 112 -6.76 19.84 -13.21
N TYR A 113 -6.60 21.10 -12.93
CA TYR A 113 -6.09 22.13 -13.84
C TYR A 113 -4.58 22.16 -13.71
N SER A 114 -3.85 21.77 -14.75
CA SER A 114 -2.39 21.68 -14.69
C SER A 114 -1.78 21.53 -16.07
N PRO A 115 -0.54 22.01 -16.32
CA PRO A 115 0.22 21.59 -17.48
C PRO A 115 0.35 20.07 -17.52
N THR A 116 0.35 19.48 -18.71
CA THR A 116 0.29 18.02 -18.92
C THR A 116 1.40 17.27 -18.19
N ASP A 117 2.60 17.84 -18.16
CA ASP A 117 3.81 17.27 -17.48
C ASP A 117 3.78 17.42 -15.96
N HIS A 118 2.87 18.22 -15.40
CA HIS A 118 2.74 18.45 -13.95
C HIS A 118 1.47 17.85 -13.33
N LYS A 119 0.57 17.28 -14.12
CA LYS A 119 -0.75 16.82 -13.67
C LYS A 119 -0.70 15.87 -12.46
N ALA A 120 0.20 14.89 -12.48
CA ALA A 120 0.32 13.93 -11.39
C ALA A 120 0.90 14.57 -10.12
N LYS A 121 1.87 15.49 -10.26
CA LYS A 121 2.42 16.25 -9.14
C LYS A 121 1.38 17.18 -8.51
N THR A 122 0.59 17.87 -9.33
CA THR A 122 -0.49 18.76 -8.86
C THR A 122 -1.56 17.97 -8.10
N LEU A 123 -1.98 16.81 -8.64
CA LEU A 123 -2.94 15.93 -7.96
C LEU A 123 -2.38 15.40 -6.65
N LYS A 124 -1.15 14.89 -6.66
CA LYS A 124 -0.52 14.33 -5.45
C LYS A 124 -0.38 15.37 -4.34
N GLN A 125 0.00 16.60 -4.68
CA GLN A 125 0.07 17.68 -3.70
C GLN A 125 -1.29 17.94 -3.06
N PHE A 126 -2.34 18.10 -3.88
CA PHE A 126 -3.72 18.25 -3.40
C PHE A 126 -4.14 17.11 -2.45
N LEU A 127 -3.92 15.85 -2.87
CA LEU A 127 -4.29 14.67 -2.06
C LEU A 127 -3.54 14.64 -0.72
N THR A 128 -2.27 15.05 -0.72
CA THR A 128 -1.45 15.11 0.48
C THR A 128 -1.94 16.20 1.45
N ASP A 129 -2.27 17.38 0.93
CA ASP A 129 -2.76 18.50 1.73
C ASP A 129 -4.16 18.19 2.28
N PHE A 130 -5.03 17.60 1.46
CA PHE A 130 -6.36 17.19 1.87
C PHE A 130 -6.33 16.09 2.96
N LEU A 131 -5.44 15.10 2.82
CA LEU A 131 -5.20 14.09 3.85
C LEU A 131 -4.71 14.73 5.15
N LEU A 132 -3.72 15.65 5.07
CA LEU A 132 -3.17 16.32 6.25
C LEU A 132 -4.24 17.11 7.00
N LEU A 133 -5.11 17.83 6.28
CA LEU A 133 -6.25 18.53 6.86
C LEU A 133 -7.17 17.57 7.63
N LYS A 134 -7.52 16.42 7.01
CA LYS A 134 -8.40 15.42 7.62
C LYS A 134 -7.75 14.77 8.85
N ILE A 135 -6.47 14.44 8.78
CA ILE A 135 -5.72 13.87 9.92
C ILE A 135 -5.67 14.87 11.07
N ASN A 136 -5.33 16.15 10.79
CA ASN A 136 -5.29 17.17 11.83
C ASN A 136 -6.62 17.28 12.56
N GLN A 137 -7.73 17.29 11.82
CA GLN A 137 -9.08 17.35 12.39
C GLN A 137 -9.32 16.18 13.37
N ILE A 138 -9.10 14.94 12.92
CA ILE A 138 -9.34 13.73 13.72
C ILE A 138 -8.38 13.68 14.92
N VAL A 139 -7.09 13.99 14.73
CA VAL A 139 -6.10 14.01 15.82
C VAL A 139 -6.47 15.02 16.88
N GLN A 140 -6.87 16.24 16.50
CA GLN A 140 -7.28 17.28 17.45
C GLN A 140 -8.51 16.84 18.25
N ASP A 141 -9.52 16.28 17.58
CA ASP A 141 -10.75 15.81 18.25
C ASP A 141 -10.43 14.73 19.31
N ILE A 142 -9.66 13.71 18.94
CA ILE A 142 -9.27 12.63 19.86
C ILE A 142 -8.35 13.17 20.97
N SER A 143 -7.37 13.98 20.64
CA SER A 143 -6.41 14.51 21.62
C SER A 143 -7.10 15.39 22.66
N ASN A 144 -8.07 16.21 22.26
CA ASN A 144 -8.86 17.02 23.19
C ASN A 144 -9.71 16.13 24.11
N GLN A 145 -10.37 15.11 23.56
CA GLN A 145 -11.23 14.19 24.34
C GLN A 145 -10.43 13.33 25.33
N GLN A 146 -9.21 12.95 24.96
CA GLN A 146 -8.36 12.04 25.73
C GLN A 146 -7.25 12.77 26.52
N ASN A 147 -7.20 14.11 26.45
CA ASN A 147 -6.16 14.95 27.05
C ASN A 147 -4.73 14.50 26.65
N LEU A 148 -4.54 14.18 25.36
CA LEU A 148 -3.26 13.76 24.81
C LEU A 148 -2.49 14.97 24.26
N GLN A 149 -1.16 14.98 24.44
CA GLN A 149 -0.28 16.00 23.88
C GLN A 149 0.60 15.39 22.80
N PHE A 150 0.62 15.99 21.62
CA PHE A 150 1.51 15.63 20.53
C PHE A 150 2.31 16.85 20.07
N ALA A 151 3.49 16.62 19.46
CA ALA A 151 4.38 17.70 19.06
C ALA A 151 4.07 18.25 17.67
N GLU A 152 3.92 17.36 16.69
CA GLU A 152 3.65 17.73 15.29
C GLU A 152 3.07 16.56 14.51
N ILE A 153 2.41 16.87 13.39
CA ILE A 153 1.91 15.89 12.42
C ILE A 153 2.60 16.12 11.09
N LYS A 154 3.10 15.05 10.47
CA LYS A 154 3.74 15.08 9.15
C LYS A 154 3.21 13.98 8.24
N ILE A 155 3.03 14.30 6.97
CA ILE A 155 2.80 13.30 5.94
C ILE A 155 4.15 12.80 5.40
N SER A 156 4.27 11.49 5.28
CA SER A 156 5.48 10.82 4.81
C SER A 156 5.24 10.04 3.52
N ASN A 157 6.31 9.83 2.75
CA ASN A 157 6.31 8.93 1.59
C ASN A 157 6.86 7.53 1.96
N ASN A 158 6.92 7.18 3.24
CA ASN A 158 7.38 5.87 3.67
C ASN A 158 6.44 4.77 3.13
N LYS A 159 7.03 3.73 2.53
CA LYS A 159 6.33 2.57 1.99
C LYS A 159 6.25 1.41 2.99
N GLY A 160 7.00 1.46 4.08
CA GLY A 160 7.10 0.38 5.05
C GLY A 160 6.07 0.43 6.18
N THR A 161 5.51 1.61 6.46
CA THR A 161 4.56 1.82 7.57
C THR A 161 3.43 2.75 7.15
N TRP A 162 2.25 2.55 7.73
CA TRP A 162 1.09 3.43 7.55
C TRP A 162 1.17 4.67 8.42
N GLY A 163 1.66 4.50 9.63
CA GLY A 163 1.94 5.56 10.57
C GLY A 163 3.14 5.25 11.43
N SER A 164 3.58 6.22 12.21
CA SER A 164 4.53 6.04 13.31
C SER A 164 4.47 7.21 14.29
N CYS A 165 4.67 6.92 15.57
CA CYS A 165 4.83 7.91 16.62
C CYS A 165 6.25 7.84 17.17
N SER A 166 6.92 8.99 17.26
CA SER A 166 8.24 9.07 17.88
C SER A 166 8.13 9.28 19.40
N SER A 167 9.19 8.95 20.14
CA SER A 167 9.30 9.24 21.59
C SER A 167 9.18 10.72 21.97
N LYS A 168 9.27 11.63 20.98
CA LYS A 168 9.08 13.07 21.14
C LYS A 168 7.65 13.52 20.78
N GLY A 169 6.71 12.60 20.64
CA GLY A 169 5.31 12.90 20.30
C GLY A 169 5.09 13.38 18.85
N ARG A 170 6.01 13.11 17.93
CA ARG A 170 5.83 13.43 16.51
C ARG A 170 5.09 12.30 15.83
N LEU A 171 4.00 12.62 15.15
CA LEU A 171 3.14 11.70 14.42
C LEU A 171 3.45 11.78 12.93
N PHE A 172 3.70 10.65 12.30
CA PHE A 172 3.93 10.55 10.86
C PHE A 172 2.88 9.64 10.26
N PHE A 173 2.34 10.03 9.09
CA PHE A 173 1.32 9.26 8.39
C PHE A 173 1.70 9.14 6.91
N SER A 174 1.53 7.94 6.34
CA SER A 174 1.75 7.74 4.92
C SER A 174 0.70 8.49 4.09
N TRP A 175 1.13 9.23 3.06
CA TRP A 175 0.19 9.92 2.16
C TRP A 175 -0.79 8.96 1.46
N ARG A 176 -0.47 7.67 1.42
CA ARG A 176 -1.32 6.62 0.82
C ARG A 176 -2.57 6.34 1.63
N LEU A 177 -2.66 6.85 2.84
CA LEU A 177 -3.86 6.77 3.67
C LEU A 177 -5.05 7.55 3.09
N ILE A 178 -4.83 8.41 2.09
CA ILE A 178 -5.92 9.03 1.33
C ILE A 178 -6.82 8.00 0.63
N PHE A 179 -6.29 6.82 0.30
CA PHE A 179 -6.99 5.77 -0.44
C PHE A 179 -7.67 4.72 0.45
N VAL A 180 -7.53 4.81 1.78
CA VAL A 180 -8.20 3.87 2.70
C VAL A 180 -9.59 4.37 3.07
N PRO A 181 -10.54 3.49 3.47
CA PRO A 181 -11.78 3.91 4.09
C PRO A 181 -11.54 4.83 5.30
N LEU A 182 -12.45 5.77 5.52
CA LEU A 182 -12.30 6.77 6.59
C LEU A 182 -12.16 6.12 7.98
N GLU A 183 -12.89 5.04 8.23
CA GLU A 183 -12.84 4.28 9.47
C GLU A 183 -11.48 3.59 9.66
N THR A 184 -10.86 3.17 8.55
CA THR A 184 -9.52 2.59 8.56
C THR A 184 -8.45 3.67 8.80
N LEU A 185 -8.61 4.87 8.24
CA LEU A 185 -7.79 6.02 8.57
C LEU A 185 -7.90 6.37 10.06
N TYR A 186 -9.13 6.42 10.59
CA TYR A 186 -9.39 6.65 12.02
C TYR A 186 -8.64 5.64 12.89
N TYR A 187 -8.71 4.35 12.55
CA TYR A 187 -7.95 3.31 13.26
C TYR A 187 -6.43 3.58 13.26
N VAL A 188 -5.84 3.96 12.12
CA VAL A 188 -4.40 4.24 12.06
C VAL A 188 -4.06 5.45 12.95
N ILE A 189 -4.90 6.49 12.94
CA ILE A 189 -4.69 7.67 13.78
C ILE A 189 -4.77 7.29 15.27
N VAL A 190 -5.78 6.53 15.68
CA VAL A 190 -5.91 6.02 17.05
C VAL A 190 -4.69 5.21 17.46
N HIS A 191 -4.20 4.32 16.57
CA HIS A 191 -3.01 3.51 16.82
C HIS A 191 -1.79 4.38 17.14
N GLU A 192 -1.54 5.42 16.34
CA GLU A 192 -0.38 6.31 16.55
C GLU A 192 -0.56 7.20 17.78
N LEU A 193 -1.78 7.64 18.09
CA LEU A 193 -2.06 8.40 19.31
C LEU A 193 -1.89 7.55 20.57
N CYS A 194 -2.27 6.26 20.55
CA CYS A 194 -2.03 5.36 21.67
C CYS A 194 -0.53 5.20 22.00
N HIS A 195 0.35 5.39 21.01
CA HIS A 195 1.80 5.39 21.25
C HIS A 195 2.31 6.60 22.06
N LEU A 196 1.54 7.66 22.18
CA LEU A 196 1.85 8.75 23.12
C LEU A 196 1.77 8.31 24.59
N VAL A 197 0.99 7.25 24.87
CA VAL A 197 0.78 6.70 26.22
C VAL A 197 1.60 5.41 26.41
N GLU A 198 1.62 4.54 25.40
CA GLU A 198 2.24 3.21 25.48
C GLU A 198 3.05 2.94 24.22
N MET A 199 4.38 3.04 24.30
CA MET A 199 5.27 2.95 23.13
C MET A 199 5.40 1.54 22.54
N ASN A 200 5.06 0.51 23.28
CA ASN A 200 5.09 -0.89 22.83
C ASN A 200 3.69 -1.45 22.63
N HIS A 201 3.56 -2.49 21.81
CA HIS A 201 2.28 -3.14 21.52
C HIS A 201 1.88 -4.19 22.59
N SER A 202 1.99 -3.81 23.88
CA SER A 202 1.58 -4.63 25.02
C SER A 202 0.06 -4.83 25.08
N SER A 203 -0.42 -5.64 26.00
CA SER A 203 -1.86 -5.75 26.27
C SER A 203 -2.48 -4.41 26.68
N ARG A 204 -1.73 -3.57 27.39
CA ARG A 204 -2.16 -2.23 27.78
C ARG A 204 -2.37 -1.33 26.55
N PHE A 205 -1.47 -1.38 25.59
CA PHE A 205 -1.62 -0.68 24.31
C PHE A 205 -2.89 -1.09 23.57
N TRP A 206 -3.11 -2.41 23.40
CA TRP A 206 -4.28 -2.90 22.67
C TRP A 206 -5.59 -2.63 23.38
N ASN A 207 -5.59 -2.55 24.72
CA ASN A 207 -6.74 -2.12 25.50
C ASN A 207 -7.09 -0.65 25.22
N LEU A 208 -6.09 0.25 25.17
CA LEU A 208 -6.30 1.65 24.78
C LEU A 208 -6.88 1.76 23.36
N VAL A 209 -6.27 1.06 22.41
CA VAL A 209 -6.77 1.04 21.01
C VAL A 209 -8.22 0.54 20.96
N SER A 210 -8.55 -0.55 21.65
CA SER A 210 -9.91 -1.11 21.64
C SER A 210 -10.95 -0.21 22.32
N THR A 211 -10.54 0.60 23.27
CA THR A 211 -11.43 1.60 23.91
C THR A 211 -11.80 2.72 22.93
N LEU A 212 -10.83 3.21 22.14
CA LEU A 212 -11.04 4.31 21.21
C LEU A 212 -11.55 3.85 19.83
N CYS A 213 -11.25 2.63 19.43
CA CYS A 213 -11.65 2.03 18.17
C CYS A 213 -12.02 0.55 18.42
N PRO A 214 -13.25 0.24 18.85
CA PRO A 214 -13.67 -1.13 19.19
C PRO A 214 -13.45 -2.11 18.02
N ASP A 215 -13.70 -1.67 16.79
CA ASP A 215 -13.59 -2.47 15.57
C ASP A 215 -12.18 -2.48 14.96
N TYR A 216 -11.15 -2.09 15.72
CA TYR A 216 -9.78 -1.97 15.23
C TYR A 216 -9.26 -3.23 14.52
N LYS A 217 -9.72 -4.42 14.91
CA LYS A 217 -9.31 -5.69 14.30
C LYS A 217 -9.74 -5.80 12.85
N ILE A 218 -10.92 -5.27 12.52
CA ILE A 218 -11.46 -5.23 11.15
C ILE A 218 -10.56 -4.34 10.28
N HIS A 219 -10.25 -3.14 10.75
CA HIS A 219 -9.43 -2.16 10.02
C HIS A 219 -7.98 -2.61 9.88
N LYS A 220 -7.41 -3.24 10.91
CA LYS A 220 -6.09 -3.87 10.88
C LYS A 220 -6.01 -4.98 9.82
N GLN A 221 -7.04 -5.83 9.77
CA GLN A 221 -7.12 -6.90 8.77
C GLN A 221 -7.29 -6.32 7.36
N TRP A 222 -8.15 -5.31 7.20
CA TRP A 222 -8.37 -4.61 5.95
C TRP A 222 -7.06 -4.03 5.39
N LEU A 223 -6.27 -3.34 6.20
CA LEU A 223 -4.95 -2.82 5.80
C LEU A 223 -4.01 -3.94 5.36
N LYS A 224 -3.97 -5.04 6.09
CA LYS A 224 -3.13 -6.20 5.74
C LYS A 224 -3.50 -6.78 4.37
N GLU A 225 -4.78 -6.86 4.07
CA GLU A 225 -5.29 -7.41 2.80
C GLU A 225 -5.11 -6.46 1.63
N ASN A 226 -5.23 -5.16 1.87
CA ASN A 226 -5.22 -4.14 0.83
C ASN A 226 -3.88 -3.40 0.66
N SER A 227 -2.90 -3.61 1.53
CA SER A 227 -1.59 -2.92 1.51
C SER A 227 -0.95 -2.87 0.12
N PHE A 228 -0.99 -3.98 -0.59
CA PHE A 228 -0.39 -4.05 -1.92
C PHE A 228 -1.12 -3.15 -2.93
N ARG A 229 -2.46 -3.16 -2.92
CA ARG A 229 -3.29 -2.32 -3.80
C ARG A 229 -3.00 -0.85 -3.58
N LEU A 230 -2.93 -0.43 -2.31
CA LEU A 230 -2.66 0.96 -1.93
C LEU A 230 -1.29 1.44 -2.40
N HIS A 231 -0.26 0.59 -2.29
CA HIS A 231 1.06 0.89 -2.86
C HIS A 231 1.06 0.96 -4.38
N HIS A 232 0.22 0.17 -5.03
CA HIS A 232 0.09 0.19 -6.48
C HIS A 232 -0.59 1.48 -6.97
N TYR A 233 -1.69 1.90 -6.34
CA TYR A 233 -2.36 3.18 -6.63
C TYR A 233 -1.38 4.36 -6.60
N SER A 234 -0.50 4.36 -5.63
CA SER A 234 0.45 5.46 -5.43
C SER A 234 1.59 5.50 -6.43
N ASN A 235 1.97 4.36 -7.04
CA ASN A 235 3.15 4.30 -7.91
C ASN A 235 3.04 5.20 -9.14
N ASN A 236 1.85 5.41 -9.68
CA ASN A 236 1.62 6.29 -10.82
C ASN A 236 1.76 7.78 -10.46
N LEU A 237 1.51 8.12 -9.18
CA LEU A 237 1.67 9.48 -8.64
C LEU A 237 3.06 9.70 -8.02
N ASP A 238 3.83 8.64 -7.77
CA ASP A 238 5.20 8.70 -7.23
C ASP A 238 6.28 8.85 -8.30
N ARG A 239 5.96 8.57 -9.58
CA ARG A 239 6.91 8.59 -10.72
C ARG A 239 6.96 9.91 -11.47
N SER A 240 6.26 10.92 -11.01
CA SER A 240 6.13 12.24 -11.65
C SER A 240 6.93 13.31 -10.91
#